data_3010bd0e642502baf7cd052a585dec2a
#
_entry.id   3010bd0e642502baf7cd052a585dec2a
#
_cell.length_a   1.000
_cell.length_b   1.000
_cell.length_c   1.000
_cell.angle_alpha   90.00
_cell.angle_beta   90.00
_cell.angle_gamma   90.00
#
_symmetry.space_group_name_H-M   'P 1'
#
loop_
_entity.id
_entity.type
_entity.pdbx_description
1 polymer ?
#
loop_
_entity_poly.entity_id
_entity_poly.type
_entity_poly.pdbx_seq_one_letter_code
_entity_poly.pdbx_strand_id
1 'polypeptide(L)'
;AARAAETRVLVQRLLPGFAGSAVLDADGLNAAAQLLAEGKALPHPTGELILTPHPGEMARLTGLSVAEISADREKISRQYAKKWNVVVVLKGSRTIVAAPDGRTCVNPTGNPGLARGGSGDVLAGMTAALLACRLPAFEAASCAVYLHGAAADRAAALCGEYGMLPHDILPQDRKSTRLN
;
A
#
# COMPACT_ATOMS: atom_id res chain seq x y z
N ALA A 1 -17.04 15.79 4.41
CA ALA A 1 -18.23 14.91 4.25
C ALA A 1 -18.51 14.64 2.77
N ALA A 2 -18.66 15.67 1.89
CA ALA A 2 -18.96 15.48 0.46
C ALA A 2 -17.90 14.62 -0.26
N ARG A 3 -16.62 14.96 -0.15
CA ARG A 3 -15.51 14.23 -0.79
C ARG A 3 -15.47 12.75 -0.42
N ALA A 4 -15.74 12.39 0.84
CA ALA A 4 -15.76 10.99 1.26
C ALA A 4 -16.92 10.20 0.62
N ALA A 5 -18.08 10.83 0.41
CA ALA A 5 -19.20 10.22 -0.28
C ALA A 5 -18.91 9.99 -1.77
N GLU A 6 -18.25 10.95 -2.43
CA GLU A 6 -17.81 10.83 -3.82
C GLU A 6 -16.78 9.70 -4.00
N THR A 7 -15.74 9.64 -3.15
CA THR A 7 -14.75 8.56 -3.16
C THR A 7 -15.41 7.20 -2.97
N ARG A 8 -16.41 7.11 -2.09
CA ARG A 8 -17.17 5.87 -1.88
C ARG A 8 -17.90 5.42 -3.14
N VAL A 9 -18.55 6.36 -3.85
CA VAL A 9 -19.23 6.07 -5.13
C VAL A 9 -18.24 5.58 -6.18
N LEU A 10 -17.06 6.21 -6.27
CA LEU A 10 -15.96 5.77 -7.15
C LEU A 10 -15.56 4.32 -6.85
N VAL A 11 -15.23 4.01 -5.60
CA VAL A 11 -14.80 2.66 -5.21
C VAL A 11 -15.90 1.64 -5.46
N GLN A 12 -17.16 1.95 -5.10
CA GLN A 12 -18.26 1.00 -5.20
C GLN A 12 -18.73 0.76 -6.63
N ARG A 13 -18.74 1.79 -7.49
CA ARG A 13 -19.36 1.73 -8.82
C ARG A 13 -18.37 1.63 -9.96
N LEU A 14 -17.24 2.33 -9.88
CA LEU A 14 -16.27 2.39 -10.98
C LEU A 14 -15.21 1.30 -10.88
N LEU A 15 -14.77 0.96 -9.67
CA LEU A 15 -13.72 -0.07 -9.51
C LEU A 15 -14.13 -1.44 -10.11
N PRO A 16 -15.37 -1.96 -9.92
CA PRO A 16 -15.77 -3.23 -10.56
C PRO A 16 -15.80 -3.22 -12.08
N GLY A 17 -15.97 -2.05 -12.69
CA GLY A 17 -15.95 -1.89 -14.16
C GLY A 17 -14.59 -1.55 -14.73
N PHE A 18 -13.55 -1.40 -13.89
CA PHE A 18 -12.22 -1.04 -14.34
C PHE A 18 -11.50 -2.24 -14.96
N ALA A 19 -11.15 -2.11 -16.25
CA ALA A 19 -10.46 -3.15 -17.00
C ALA A 19 -8.94 -3.09 -16.77
N GLY A 20 -8.48 -3.59 -15.62
CA GLY A 20 -7.06 -3.60 -15.27
C GLY A 20 -6.85 -3.85 -13.78
N SER A 21 -5.60 -3.76 -13.34
CA SER A 21 -5.22 -3.85 -11.93
C SER A 21 -5.23 -2.47 -11.28
N ALA A 22 -5.50 -2.40 -9.97
CA ALA A 22 -5.64 -1.15 -9.25
C ALA A 22 -4.89 -1.15 -7.91
N VAL A 23 -4.51 0.05 -7.46
CA VAL A 23 -4.00 0.31 -6.11
C VAL A 23 -5.03 1.15 -5.36
N LEU A 24 -5.38 0.74 -4.14
CA LEU A 24 -6.28 1.47 -3.27
C LEU A 24 -5.51 1.94 -2.03
N ASP A 25 -5.48 3.25 -1.80
CA ASP A 25 -4.83 3.88 -0.64
C ASP A 25 -5.72 4.94 -0.01
N ALA A 26 -5.40 5.39 1.17
CA ALA A 26 -5.96 6.55 1.88
C ALA A 26 -7.51 6.57 1.88
N ASP A 27 -8.12 7.58 1.25
CA ASP A 27 -9.58 7.73 1.19
C ASP A 27 -10.27 6.56 0.49
N GLY A 28 -9.58 5.89 -0.46
CA GLY A 28 -10.07 4.67 -1.09
C GLY A 28 -10.20 3.52 -0.10
N LEU A 29 -9.22 3.36 0.80
CA LEU A 29 -9.26 2.36 1.87
C LEU A 29 -10.36 2.68 2.90
N ASN A 30 -10.54 3.96 3.23
CA ASN A 30 -11.64 4.39 4.12
C ASN A 30 -13.01 4.08 3.51
N ALA A 31 -13.18 4.29 2.22
CA ALA A 31 -14.40 3.94 1.50
C ALA A 31 -14.64 2.42 1.48
N ALA A 32 -13.59 1.62 1.23
CA ALA A 32 -13.65 0.16 1.31
C ALA A 32 -14.02 -0.32 2.72
N ALA A 33 -13.44 0.28 3.77
CA ALA A 33 -13.76 -0.06 5.16
C ALA A 33 -15.23 0.19 5.49
N GLN A 34 -15.83 1.28 5.01
CA GLN A 34 -17.26 1.56 5.20
C GLN A 34 -18.13 0.50 4.52
N LEU A 35 -17.78 0.08 3.29
CA LEU A 35 -18.52 -0.97 2.59
C LEU A 35 -18.45 -2.32 3.34
N LEU A 36 -17.26 -2.68 3.81
CA LEU A 36 -17.05 -3.91 4.60
C LEU A 36 -17.82 -3.87 5.93
N ALA A 37 -17.85 -2.74 6.62
CA ALA A 37 -18.62 -2.55 7.86
C ALA A 37 -20.14 -2.67 7.65
N GLU A 38 -20.63 -2.38 6.45
CA GLU A 38 -22.03 -2.59 6.04
C GLU A 38 -22.33 -4.03 5.58
N GLY A 39 -21.36 -4.95 5.70
CA GLY A 39 -21.50 -6.33 5.25
C GLY A 39 -21.40 -6.52 3.74
N LYS A 40 -20.98 -5.50 2.99
CA LYS A 40 -20.76 -5.59 1.54
C LYS A 40 -19.41 -6.24 1.25
N ALA A 41 -19.29 -6.88 0.09
CA ALA A 41 -18.00 -7.37 -0.39
C ALA A 41 -17.08 -6.21 -0.77
N LEU A 42 -15.76 -6.43 -0.67
CA LEU A 42 -14.76 -5.52 -1.21
C LEU A 42 -14.90 -5.46 -2.74
N PRO A 43 -15.09 -4.27 -3.34
CA PRO A 43 -15.15 -4.16 -4.79
C PRO A 43 -13.79 -4.47 -5.43
N HIS A 44 -13.79 -5.20 -6.54
CA HIS A 44 -12.59 -5.57 -7.28
C HIS A 44 -12.63 -5.04 -8.72
N PRO A 45 -11.48 -4.65 -9.30
CA PRO A 45 -11.34 -4.48 -10.74
C PRO A 45 -11.36 -5.84 -11.44
N THR A 46 -11.30 -5.86 -12.76
CA THR A 46 -11.17 -7.13 -13.52
C THR A 46 -9.79 -7.77 -13.38
N GLY A 47 -8.77 -6.97 -13.07
CA GLY A 47 -7.42 -7.42 -12.74
C GLY A 47 -7.19 -7.58 -11.24
N GLU A 48 -5.94 -7.46 -10.84
CA GLU A 48 -5.52 -7.59 -9.44
C GLU A 48 -5.74 -6.30 -8.65
N LEU A 49 -5.99 -6.42 -7.37
CA LEU A 49 -6.15 -5.29 -6.44
C LEU A 49 -5.05 -5.31 -5.38
N ILE A 50 -4.39 -4.16 -5.20
CA ILE A 50 -3.43 -3.94 -4.12
C ILE A 50 -4.01 -2.94 -3.14
N LEU A 51 -4.01 -3.28 -1.86
CA LEU A 51 -4.35 -2.38 -0.76
C LEU A 51 -3.07 -1.98 -0.02
N THR A 52 -2.90 -0.69 0.29
CA THR A 52 -1.69 -0.17 0.96
C THR A 52 -1.98 0.44 2.34
N PRO A 53 -2.65 -0.27 3.27
CA PRO A 53 -3.03 0.30 4.54
C PRO A 53 -1.84 0.53 5.48
N HIS A 54 -1.86 1.63 6.23
CA HIS A 54 -1.14 1.71 7.50
C HIS A 54 -1.95 1.01 8.61
N PRO A 55 -1.38 0.74 9.82
CA PRO A 55 -2.10 -0.02 10.86
C PRO A 55 -3.48 0.54 11.24
N GLY A 56 -3.65 1.86 11.25
CA GLY A 56 -4.95 2.47 11.55
C GLY A 56 -5.99 2.28 10.43
N GLU A 57 -5.57 2.26 9.15
CA GLU A 57 -6.44 1.92 8.01
C GLU A 57 -6.78 0.43 8.02
N MET A 58 -5.80 -0.42 8.32
CA MET A 58 -6.01 -1.86 8.47
C MET A 58 -7.02 -2.16 9.59
N ALA A 59 -6.95 -1.44 10.71
CA ALA A 59 -7.90 -1.54 11.80
C ALA A 59 -9.33 -1.25 11.33
N ARG A 60 -9.53 -0.18 10.57
CA ARG A 60 -10.85 0.16 10.00
C ARG A 60 -11.37 -0.88 9.01
N LEU A 61 -10.47 -1.44 8.17
CA LEU A 61 -10.84 -2.47 7.19
C LEU A 61 -11.23 -3.80 7.85
N THR A 62 -10.55 -4.18 8.94
CA THR A 62 -10.67 -5.50 9.57
C THR A 62 -11.65 -5.53 10.73
N GLY A 63 -11.89 -4.39 11.38
CA GLY A 63 -12.57 -4.30 12.67
C GLY A 63 -11.69 -4.65 13.88
N LEU A 64 -10.41 -4.98 13.66
CA LEU A 64 -9.44 -5.26 14.72
C LEU A 64 -8.86 -3.96 15.30
N SER A 65 -8.37 -4.01 16.51
CA SER A 65 -7.61 -2.91 17.09
C SER A 65 -6.21 -2.80 16.48
N VAL A 66 -5.61 -1.61 16.53
CA VAL A 66 -4.21 -1.40 16.11
C VAL A 66 -3.24 -2.28 16.90
N ALA A 67 -3.54 -2.54 18.18
CA ALA A 67 -2.73 -3.40 19.04
C ALA A 67 -2.73 -4.87 18.55
N GLU A 68 -3.91 -5.42 18.22
CA GLU A 68 -4.02 -6.77 17.65
C GLU A 68 -3.26 -6.88 16.32
N ILE A 69 -3.38 -5.88 15.44
CA ILE A 69 -2.65 -5.85 14.17
C ILE A 69 -1.14 -5.82 14.41
N SER A 70 -0.69 -5.00 15.35
CA SER A 70 0.74 -4.82 15.65
C SER A 70 1.37 -6.06 16.30
N ALA A 71 0.58 -6.85 17.01
CA ALA A 71 1.05 -8.07 17.68
C ALA A 71 1.48 -9.16 16.69
N ASP A 72 0.83 -9.28 15.54
CA ASP A 72 1.19 -10.28 14.51
C ASP A 72 0.83 -9.75 13.11
N ARG A 73 1.59 -8.76 12.66
CA ARG A 73 1.37 -8.06 11.40
C ARG A 73 1.41 -9.00 10.19
N GLU A 74 2.32 -9.99 10.19
CA GLU A 74 2.48 -10.91 9.06
C GLU A 74 1.27 -11.85 8.94
N LYS A 75 0.85 -12.46 10.04
CA LYS A 75 -0.32 -13.34 10.08
C LYS A 75 -1.59 -12.59 9.65
N ILE A 76 -1.80 -11.39 10.19
CA ILE A 76 -2.97 -10.56 9.86
C ILE A 76 -2.94 -10.19 8.37
N SER A 77 -1.80 -9.74 7.82
CA SER A 77 -1.68 -9.39 6.40
C SER A 77 -2.01 -10.58 5.50
N ARG A 78 -1.46 -11.76 5.81
CA ARG A 78 -1.71 -13.02 5.06
C ARG A 78 -3.17 -13.45 5.13
N GLN A 79 -3.76 -13.41 6.32
CA GLN A 79 -5.16 -13.78 6.55
C GLN A 79 -6.11 -12.93 5.69
N TYR A 80 -5.92 -11.60 5.70
CA TYR A 80 -6.80 -10.68 5.00
C TYR A 80 -6.50 -10.60 3.50
N ALA A 81 -5.25 -10.78 3.08
CA ALA A 81 -4.92 -10.94 1.67
C ALA A 81 -5.70 -12.12 1.05
N LYS A 82 -5.70 -13.27 1.74
CA LYS A 82 -6.49 -14.46 1.33
C LYS A 82 -8.00 -14.20 1.40
N LYS A 83 -8.50 -13.63 2.51
CA LYS A 83 -9.92 -13.38 2.72
C LYS A 83 -10.53 -12.47 1.66
N TRP A 84 -9.80 -11.44 1.27
CA TRP A 84 -10.27 -10.44 0.29
C TRP A 84 -9.79 -10.72 -1.13
N ASN A 85 -8.96 -11.75 -1.35
CA ASN A 85 -8.33 -12.07 -2.64
C ASN A 85 -7.57 -10.86 -3.23
N VAL A 86 -6.73 -10.20 -2.43
CA VAL A 86 -5.95 -9.01 -2.80
C VAL A 86 -4.51 -9.13 -2.34
N VAL A 87 -3.63 -8.31 -2.88
CA VAL A 87 -2.32 -8.07 -2.27
C VAL A 87 -2.47 -7.00 -1.20
N VAL A 88 -1.99 -7.28 0.02
CA VAL A 88 -1.98 -6.33 1.15
C VAL A 88 -0.55 -5.85 1.38
N VAL A 89 -0.34 -4.54 1.35
CA VAL A 89 0.89 -3.86 1.74
C VAL A 89 0.65 -3.18 3.09
N LEU A 90 0.93 -3.86 4.20
CA LEU A 90 0.77 -3.29 5.54
C LEU A 90 1.97 -2.39 5.87
N LYS A 91 1.76 -1.09 5.68
CA LYS A 91 2.78 -0.04 5.90
C LYS A 91 3.27 0.01 7.36
N GLY A 92 4.53 0.39 7.56
CA GLY A 92 5.16 0.57 8.87
C GLY A 92 6.64 0.20 8.83
N SER A 93 7.32 0.25 9.97
CA SER A 93 8.67 -0.31 10.08
C SER A 93 8.65 -1.77 9.61
N ARG A 94 9.53 -2.13 8.66
CA ARG A 94 9.51 -3.43 8.00
C ARG A 94 8.12 -3.71 7.38
N THR A 95 7.74 -2.90 6.39
CA THR A 95 6.48 -3.07 5.63
C THR A 95 6.31 -4.52 5.16
N ILE A 96 5.11 -5.06 5.32
CA ILE A 96 4.79 -6.44 4.95
C ILE A 96 3.94 -6.43 3.68
N VAL A 97 4.34 -7.21 2.70
CA VAL A 97 3.55 -7.49 1.50
C VAL A 97 3.04 -8.92 1.61
N ALA A 98 1.75 -9.14 1.47
CA ALA A 98 1.13 -10.46 1.53
C ALA A 98 0.22 -10.67 0.32
N ALA A 99 0.33 -11.84 -0.32
CA ALA A 99 -0.49 -12.24 -1.46
C ALA A 99 -1.62 -13.20 -1.05
N PRO A 100 -2.69 -13.31 -1.84
CA PRO A 100 -3.80 -14.24 -1.55
C PRO A 100 -3.41 -15.72 -1.59
N ASP A 101 -2.33 -16.07 -2.32
CA ASP A 101 -1.77 -17.42 -2.39
C ASP A 101 -0.93 -17.80 -1.17
N GLY A 102 -0.73 -16.88 -0.22
CA GLY A 102 -0.01 -17.09 1.04
C GLY A 102 1.45 -16.64 1.03
N ARG A 103 1.99 -16.21 -0.13
CA ARG A 103 3.34 -15.61 -0.18
C ARG A 103 3.38 -14.34 0.67
N THR A 104 4.50 -14.14 1.37
CA THR A 104 4.78 -12.92 2.13
C THR A 104 6.20 -12.43 1.87
N CYS A 105 6.37 -11.12 1.93
CA CYS A 105 7.66 -10.44 1.88
C CYS A 105 7.71 -9.38 2.98
N VAL A 106 8.80 -9.38 3.76
CA VAL A 106 9.06 -8.35 4.77
C VAL A 106 10.17 -7.45 4.25
N ASN A 107 9.84 -6.19 4.02
CA ASN A 107 10.77 -5.22 3.46
C ASN A 107 11.86 -4.81 4.47
N PRO A 108 13.17 -4.93 4.12
CA PRO A 108 14.27 -4.53 5.00
C PRO A 108 14.68 -3.07 4.88
N THR A 109 14.19 -2.32 3.87
CA THR A 109 14.62 -0.94 3.56
C THR A 109 13.68 0.10 4.15
N GLY A 110 14.15 1.34 4.22
CA GLY A 110 13.40 2.49 4.71
C GLY A 110 13.76 2.90 6.14
N ASN A 111 13.48 4.14 6.46
CA ASN A 111 13.85 4.78 7.71
C ASN A 111 12.66 5.59 8.28
N PRO A 112 12.75 6.06 9.55
CA PRO A 112 11.70 6.84 10.19
C PRO A 112 11.27 8.11 9.46
N GLY A 113 12.09 8.69 8.60
CA GLY A 113 11.77 9.85 7.77
C GLY A 113 10.60 9.61 6.82
N LEU A 114 10.26 8.34 6.51
CA LEU A 114 9.07 7.97 5.76
C LEU A 114 7.75 8.15 6.53
N ALA A 115 7.79 8.37 7.84
CA ALA A 115 6.60 8.63 8.66
C ALA A 115 6.06 10.06 8.47
N ARG A 116 5.97 10.52 7.22
CA ARG A 116 5.48 11.86 6.84
C ARG A 116 4.33 11.76 5.85
N GLY A 117 3.44 12.75 5.89
CA GLY A 117 2.37 12.90 4.90
C GLY A 117 2.96 13.02 3.49
N GLY A 118 2.38 12.29 2.53
CA GLY A 118 2.84 12.23 1.14
C GLY A 118 3.76 11.05 0.81
N SER A 119 4.45 10.44 1.79
CA SER A 119 5.27 9.24 1.52
C SER A 119 4.45 8.07 1.02
N GLY A 120 3.22 7.90 1.53
CA GLY A 120 2.26 6.89 1.05
C GLY A 120 1.84 7.13 -0.40
N ASP A 121 1.63 8.39 -0.80
CA ASP A 121 1.25 8.74 -2.17
C ASP A 121 2.37 8.36 -3.17
N VAL A 122 3.65 8.59 -2.78
CA VAL A 122 4.80 8.15 -3.57
C VAL A 122 4.81 6.63 -3.73
N LEU A 123 4.63 5.88 -2.63
CA LEU A 123 4.57 4.41 -2.67
C LEU A 123 3.42 3.91 -3.55
N ALA A 124 2.22 4.47 -3.40
CA ALA A 124 1.06 4.11 -4.21
C ALA A 124 1.31 4.38 -5.71
N GLY A 125 1.92 5.53 -6.04
CA GLY A 125 2.31 5.88 -7.40
C GLY A 125 3.34 4.93 -7.99
N MET A 126 4.40 4.58 -7.25
CA MET A 126 5.42 3.60 -7.67
C MET A 126 4.80 2.21 -7.90
N THR A 127 3.92 1.77 -7.00
CA THR A 127 3.20 0.50 -7.13
C THR A 127 2.34 0.48 -8.39
N ALA A 128 1.57 1.54 -8.63
CA ALA A 128 0.73 1.68 -9.82
C ALA A 128 1.57 1.70 -11.12
N ALA A 129 2.73 2.36 -11.12
CA ALA A 129 3.64 2.37 -12.27
C ALA A 129 4.17 0.98 -12.60
N LEU A 130 4.56 0.19 -11.59
CA LEU A 130 5.04 -1.18 -11.80
C LEU A 130 3.91 -2.12 -12.27
N LEU A 131 2.68 -1.94 -11.78
CA LEU A 131 1.50 -2.63 -12.33
C LEU A 131 1.26 -2.27 -13.80
N ALA A 132 1.41 -0.98 -14.17
CA ALA A 132 1.29 -0.54 -15.55
C ALA A 132 2.37 -1.16 -16.46
N CYS A 133 3.55 -1.48 -15.91
CA CYS A 133 4.59 -2.28 -16.57
C CYS A 133 4.26 -3.78 -16.63
N ARG A 134 3.05 -4.19 -16.25
CA ARG A 134 2.55 -5.57 -16.28
C ARG A 134 3.28 -6.55 -15.32
N LEU A 135 3.91 -6.05 -14.27
CA LEU A 135 4.36 -6.93 -13.20
C LEU A 135 3.12 -7.50 -12.47
N PRO A 136 3.13 -8.78 -12.08
CA PRO A 136 2.10 -9.33 -11.20
C PRO A 136 2.02 -8.54 -9.89
N ALA A 137 0.85 -8.46 -9.26
CA ALA A 137 0.62 -7.53 -8.15
C ALA A 137 1.54 -7.73 -6.95
N PHE A 138 1.86 -8.99 -6.60
CA PHE A 138 2.76 -9.26 -5.47
C PHE A 138 4.18 -8.77 -5.75
N GLU A 139 4.69 -9.02 -6.95
CA GLU A 139 6.00 -8.60 -7.41
C GLU A 139 6.07 -7.06 -7.55
N ALA A 140 5.05 -6.45 -8.13
CA ALA A 140 4.93 -4.99 -8.24
C ALA A 140 4.95 -4.32 -6.86
N ALA A 141 4.15 -4.81 -5.91
CA ALA A 141 4.10 -4.30 -4.55
C ALA A 141 5.43 -4.50 -3.81
N SER A 142 6.05 -5.68 -3.91
CA SER A 142 7.31 -5.99 -3.24
C SER A 142 8.47 -5.14 -3.76
N CYS A 143 8.57 -4.99 -5.09
CA CYS A 143 9.55 -4.10 -5.73
C CYS A 143 9.31 -2.64 -5.33
N ALA A 144 8.06 -2.15 -5.39
CA ALA A 144 7.73 -0.78 -5.02
C ALA A 144 8.14 -0.46 -3.58
N VAL A 145 7.80 -1.33 -2.63
CA VAL A 145 8.13 -1.15 -1.22
C VAL A 145 9.64 -1.13 -1.00
N TYR A 146 10.37 -2.04 -1.67
CA TYR A 146 11.83 -2.09 -1.58
C TYR A 146 12.48 -0.83 -2.14
N LEU A 147 12.12 -0.44 -3.37
CA LEU A 147 12.68 0.73 -4.05
C LEU A 147 12.34 2.03 -3.31
N HIS A 148 11.09 2.16 -2.83
CA HIS A 148 10.65 3.31 -2.04
C HIS A 148 11.49 3.46 -0.75
N GLY A 149 11.70 2.36 -0.02
CA GLY A 149 12.54 2.36 1.18
C GLY A 149 14.01 2.65 0.88
N ALA A 150 14.59 1.99 -0.14
CA ALA A 150 15.99 2.21 -0.53
C ALA A 150 16.25 3.64 -1.03
N ALA A 151 15.30 4.23 -1.76
CA ALA A 151 15.37 5.63 -2.18
C ALA A 151 15.28 6.59 -0.98
N ALA A 152 14.43 6.29 0.01
CA ALA A 152 14.35 7.05 1.25
C ALA A 152 15.64 6.95 2.07
N ASP A 153 16.27 5.78 2.15
CA ASP A 153 17.56 5.61 2.84
C ASP A 153 18.67 6.46 2.20
N ARG A 154 18.68 6.53 0.87
CA ARG A 154 19.58 7.42 0.13
C ARG A 154 19.28 8.91 0.37
N ALA A 155 18.00 9.30 0.38
CA ALA A 155 17.59 10.66 0.66
C ALA A 155 18.00 11.06 2.10
N ALA A 156 17.75 10.18 3.07
CA ALA A 156 18.15 10.41 4.46
C ALA A 156 19.67 10.54 4.64
N ALA A 157 20.48 9.83 3.86
CA ALA A 157 21.92 9.99 3.86
C ALA A 157 22.40 11.38 3.36
N LEU A 158 21.58 12.06 2.55
CA LEU A 158 21.89 13.39 2.00
C LEU A 158 21.39 14.53 2.89
N CYS A 159 20.18 14.43 3.43
CA CYS A 159 19.51 15.52 4.15
C CYS A 159 19.09 15.17 5.58
N GLY A 160 19.44 13.96 6.05
CA GLY A 160 19.01 13.43 7.35
C GLY A 160 17.54 12.98 7.35
N GLU A 161 17.19 12.05 8.25
CA GLU A 161 15.83 11.51 8.36
C GLU A 161 14.79 12.61 8.66
N TYR A 162 15.13 13.58 9.50
CA TYR A 162 14.25 14.69 9.85
C TYR A 162 14.14 15.78 8.77
N GLY A 163 15.14 15.91 7.91
CA GLY A 163 15.15 16.87 6.80
C GLY A 163 14.48 16.36 5.54
N MET A 164 14.37 15.04 5.40
CA MET A 164 13.84 14.39 4.21
C MET A 164 12.36 14.71 3.98
N LEU A 165 12.01 15.05 2.74
CA LEU A 165 10.63 15.26 2.29
C LEU A 165 10.25 14.20 1.24
N PRO A 166 8.96 13.92 1.03
CA PRO A 166 8.53 12.90 0.05
C PRO A 166 9.05 13.14 -1.37
N HIS A 167 9.20 14.39 -1.79
CA HIS A 167 9.75 14.71 -3.12
C HIS A 167 11.26 14.43 -3.26
N ASP A 168 12.01 14.31 -2.16
CA ASP A 168 13.43 13.95 -2.18
C ASP A 168 13.64 12.47 -2.54
N ILE A 169 12.61 11.65 -2.36
CA ILE A 169 12.64 10.21 -2.67
C ILE A 169 12.67 9.98 -4.18
N LEU A 170 11.89 10.76 -4.97
CA LEU A 170 11.73 10.55 -6.40
C LEU A 170 13.03 10.61 -7.22
N PRO A 171 13.97 11.60 -6.98
CA PRO A 171 15.26 11.60 -7.66
C PRO A 171 16.15 10.41 -7.29
N GLN A 172 16.01 9.88 -6.09
CA GLN A 172 16.82 8.76 -5.61
C GLN A 172 16.35 7.42 -6.15
N ASP A 173 15.07 7.27 -6.47
CA ASP A 173 14.52 6.10 -7.14
C ASP A 173 15.22 5.83 -8.48
N ARG A 174 15.40 6.84 -9.32
CA ARG A 174 16.14 6.74 -10.58
C ARG A 174 17.59 6.24 -10.41
N LYS A 175 18.23 6.55 -9.28
CA LYS A 175 19.59 6.08 -8.96
C LYS A 175 19.57 4.66 -8.40
N SER A 176 18.50 4.25 -7.72
CA SER A 176 18.34 2.91 -7.17
C SER A 176 18.11 1.86 -8.25
N THR A 177 17.44 2.25 -9.34
CA THR A 177 17.12 1.35 -10.46
C THR A 177 18.24 1.23 -11.49
N ARG A 178 19.25 2.11 -11.49
CA ARG A 178 20.46 1.93 -12.28
C ARG A 178 21.37 0.95 -11.55
N LEU A 179 21.28 -0.31 -11.95
CA LEU A 179 22.32 -1.30 -11.66
C LEU A 179 23.58 -0.83 -12.40
N ASN A 180 24.64 -0.55 -11.63
CA ASN A 180 25.97 -0.32 -12.19
C ASN A 180 26.51 -1.63 -12.76
#